data_36a91aa3847bbc134ec8a768f25b7311
#
_entry.id   36a91aa3847bbc134ec8a768f25b7311
#
_cell.length_a   1.000
_cell.length_b   1.000
_cell.length_c   1.000
_cell.angle_alpha   90.00
_cell.angle_beta   90.00
_cell.angle_gamma   90.00
#
_symmetry.space_group_name_H-M   'P 1'
#
loop_
_entity.id
_entity.type
_entity.pdbx_description
1 polymer ?
#
loop_
_entity_poly.entity_id
_entity_poly.type
_entity_poly.pdbx_seq_one_letter_code
_entity_poly.pdbx_strand_id
1 'polypeptide(L)'
;MICKKCKASFVNPSEVNHCRCGAKLDKSGNEIDLKKWHSKAAEGRRKAASALHDNVGNCLAKLIPEWAVGSKKGCKCKDIQEQLNRWGSDGCEERFDWIVQKMKGQKRHLRGALSKLPDSIAECGVRYLVRKAIKMSREK
;
A
#
# COMPACT_ATOMS: atom_id res chain seq x y z
N MET A 1 -14.81 34.20 8.71
CA MET A 1 -13.69 33.41 9.28
C MET A 1 -12.59 34.32 9.72
N ILE A 2 -11.96 34.08 10.87
CA ILE A 2 -10.91 34.93 11.45
C ILE A 2 -9.62 34.11 11.60
N CYS A 3 -8.49 34.66 11.11
CA CYS A 3 -7.19 34.05 11.32
C CYS A 3 -6.78 34.13 12.78
N LYS A 4 -6.54 33.01 13.43
CA LYS A 4 -6.14 32.96 14.86
C LYS A 4 -4.76 33.58 15.12
N LYS A 5 -3.90 33.68 14.09
CA LYS A 5 -2.54 34.21 14.20
C LYS A 5 -2.50 35.75 14.17
N CYS A 6 -3.19 36.38 13.23
CA CYS A 6 -3.14 37.84 13.04
C CYS A 6 -4.50 38.53 13.21
N LYS A 7 -5.55 37.82 13.57
CA LYS A 7 -6.93 38.32 13.78
C LYS A 7 -7.62 38.93 12.54
N ALA A 8 -7.03 38.81 11.36
CA ALA A 8 -7.66 39.27 10.13
C ALA A 8 -8.90 38.47 9.78
N SER A 9 -9.96 39.14 9.34
CA SER A 9 -11.21 38.50 8.89
C SER A 9 -11.20 38.20 7.40
N PHE A 10 -11.91 37.14 6.99
CA PHE A 10 -12.08 36.69 5.59
C PHE A 10 -13.54 36.56 5.25
N VAL A 11 -13.90 36.99 4.03
CA VAL A 11 -15.29 37.03 3.56
C VAL A 11 -15.71 35.73 2.85
N ASN A 12 -14.78 35.03 2.18
CA ASN A 12 -15.08 33.82 1.42
C ASN A 12 -14.35 32.60 1.97
N PRO A 13 -15.07 31.56 2.44
CA PRO A 13 -14.48 30.31 2.89
C PRO A 13 -14.20 29.39 1.68
N SER A 14 -13.05 29.52 1.05
CA SER A 14 -12.51 28.45 0.20
C SER A 14 -11.86 27.35 1.05
N GLU A 15 -11.63 26.17 0.50
CA GLU A 15 -11.06 25.04 1.28
C GLU A 15 -9.70 25.36 1.93
N VAL A 16 -8.92 26.23 1.28
CA VAL A 16 -7.67 26.74 1.80
C VAL A 16 -7.59 28.22 1.54
N ASN A 17 -7.46 29.03 2.58
CA ASN A 17 -7.30 30.48 2.48
C ASN A 17 -5.87 30.90 2.81
N HIS A 18 -5.34 31.83 2.02
CA HIS A 18 -4.07 32.48 2.28
C HIS A 18 -4.30 33.75 3.08
N CYS A 19 -3.80 33.79 4.30
CA CYS A 19 -3.79 34.99 5.11
C CYS A 19 -2.67 35.96 4.65
N ARG A 20 -2.92 37.27 4.81
CA ARG A 20 -1.89 38.30 4.56
C ARG A 20 -0.63 38.13 5.44
N CYS A 21 -0.73 37.43 6.57
CA CYS A 21 0.42 37.07 7.40
C CYS A 21 1.24 35.87 6.86
N GLY A 22 0.89 35.32 5.69
CA GLY A 22 1.56 34.17 5.07
C GLY A 22 1.06 32.80 5.55
N ALA A 23 0.18 32.75 6.55
CA ALA A 23 -0.40 31.48 7.01
C ALA A 23 -1.42 30.94 6.02
N LYS A 24 -1.42 29.62 5.78
CA LYS A 24 -2.51 28.91 5.09
C LYS A 24 -3.47 28.40 6.15
N LEU A 25 -4.76 28.70 5.96
CA LEU A 25 -5.80 28.44 6.96
C LEU A 25 -6.82 27.43 6.43
N ASP A 26 -7.32 26.59 7.33
CA ASP A 26 -8.48 25.73 7.07
C ASP A 26 -9.82 26.52 7.16
N LYS A 27 -10.93 25.84 6.92
CA LYS A 27 -12.29 26.42 7.04
C LYS A 27 -12.61 26.98 8.42
N SER A 28 -11.88 26.56 9.44
CA SER A 28 -12.05 26.99 10.84
C SER A 28 -11.07 28.10 11.25
N GLY A 29 -10.24 28.62 10.32
CA GLY A 29 -9.28 29.68 10.58
C GLY A 29 -8.01 29.22 11.31
N ASN A 30 -7.74 27.91 11.39
CA ASN A 30 -6.52 27.39 11.98
C ASN A 30 -5.40 27.32 10.93
N GLU A 31 -4.15 27.53 11.36
CA GLU A 31 -3.00 27.36 10.46
C GLU A 31 -2.83 25.89 10.05
N ILE A 32 -2.73 25.65 8.75
CA ILE A 32 -2.55 24.31 8.19
C ILE A 32 -1.06 23.98 8.19
N ASP A 33 -0.69 22.90 8.87
CA ASP A 33 0.62 22.29 8.70
C ASP A 33 0.67 21.63 7.31
N LEU A 34 1.34 22.30 6.36
CA LEU A 34 1.45 21.84 4.98
C LEU A 34 2.10 20.46 4.86
N LYS A 35 3.06 20.12 5.72
CA LYS A 35 3.71 18.80 5.71
C LYS A 35 2.70 17.72 6.06
N LYS A 36 1.92 17.93 7.12
CA LYS A 36 0.87 17.01 7.56
C LYS A 36 -0.28 16.93 6.55
N TRP A 37 -0.64 18.05 5.92
CA TRP A 37 -1.68 18.08 4.88
C TRP A 37 -1.26 17.34 3.62
N HIS A 38 -0.03 17.56 3.13
CA HIS A 38 0.52 16.84 1.98
C HIS A 38 0.66 15.34 2.23
N SER A 39 1.05 14.92 3.43
CA SER A 39 1.13 13.50 3.78
C SER A 39 -0.25 12.82 3.80
N LYS A 40 -1.26 13.47 4.38
CA LYS A 40 -2.65 12.97 4.36
C LYS A 40 -3.25 12.92 2.96
N ALA A 41 -3.03 13.95 2.14
CA ALA A 41 -3.50 13.97 0.76
C ALA A 41 -2.81 12.91 -0.11
N ALA A 42 -1.51 12.67 0.12
CA ALA A 42 -0.77 11.60 -0.54
C ALA A 42 -1.28 10.21 -0.10
N GLU A 43 -1.56 10.03 1.18
CA GLU A 43 -2.13 8.79 1.72
C GLU A 43 -3.55 8.53 1.17
N GLY A 44 -4.40 9.56 1.10
CA GLY A 44 -5.73 9.47 0.50
C GLY A 44 -5.68 9.07 -0.98
N ARG A 45 -4.76 9.66 -1.75
CA ARG A 45 -4.53 9.28 -3.16
C ARG A 45 -4.01 7.85 -3.30
N ARG A 46 -3.13 7.39 -2.40
CA ARG A 46 -2.65 6.00 -2.38
C ARG A 46 -3.78 5.03 -2.08
N LYS A 47 -4.65 5.34 -1.11
CA LYS A 47 -5.83 4.51 -0.78
C LYS A 47 -6.83 4.46 -1.94
N ALA A 48 -7.11 5.59 -2.59
CA ALA A 48 -8.01 5.65 -3.74
C ALA A 48 -7.42 4.91 -4.96
N ALA A 49 -6.13 5.06 -5.24
CA ALA A 49 -5.45 4.32 -6.30
C ALA A 49 -5.43 2.82 -6.02
N SER A 50 -5.20 2.41 -4.75
CA SER A 50 -5.27 1.01 -4.34
C SER A 50 -6.67 0.40 -4.45
N ALA A 51 -7.72 1.22 -4.34
CA ALA A 51 -9.10 0.76 -4.51
C ALA A 51 -9.53 0.63 -5.98
N LEU A 52 -8.87 1.37 -6.89
CA LEU A 52 -9.17 1.38 -8.33
C LEU A 52 -8.33 0.36 -9.12
N HIS A 53 -7.20 -0.09 -8.57
CA HIS A 53 -6.34 -1.09 -9.22
C HIS A 53 -6.62 -2.49 -8.67
N ASP A 54 -6.53 -3.46 -9.57
CA ASP A 54 -6.58 -4.87 -9.25
C ASP A 54 -5.62 -5.20 -8.12
N ASN A 55 -6.17 -5.60 -7.01
CA ASN A 55 -5.42 -5.84 -5.77
C ASN A 55 -4.67 -7.18 -5.85
N VAL A 56 -3.62 -7.26 -6.68
CA VAL A 56 -2.82 -8.49 -6.84
C VAL A 56 -2.29 -8.99 -5.49
N GLY A 57 -1.80 -8.09 -4.66
CA GLY A 57 -1.32 -8.44 -3.32
C GLY A 57 -2.43 -9.01 -2.43
N ASN A 58 -3.64 -8.48 -2.53
CA ASN A 58 -4.79 -8.99 -1.79
C ASN A 58 -5.24 -10.35 -2.34
N CYS A 59 -5.22 -10.56 -3.65
CA CYS A 59 -5.50 -11.86 -4.26
C CYS A 59 -4.46 -12.89 -3.82
N LEU A 60 -3.18 -12.52 -3.81
CA LEU A 60 -2.11 -13.40 -3.35
C LEU A 60 -2.25 -13.76 -1.87
N ALA A 61 -2.59 -12.81 -1.01
CA ALA A 61 -2.83 -13.05 0.41
C ALA A 61 -3.99 -14.04 0.65
N LYS A 62 -5.03 -14.02 -0.18
CA LYS A 62 -6.14 -14.98 -0.12
C LYS A 62 -5.74 -16.40 -0.55
N LEU A 63 -4.75 -16.52 -1.43
CA LEU A 63 -4.26 -17.82 -1.90
C LEU A 63 -3.33 -18.51 -0.90
N ILE A 64 -2.72 -17.74 0.01
CA ILE A 64 -1.85 -18.25 1.05
C ILE A 64 -2.68 -18.43 2.32
N PRO A 65 -2.98 -19.67 2.76
CA PRO A 65 -3.78 -19.89 3.94
C PRO A 65 -3.04 -19.47 5.21
N GLU A 66 -3.76 -18.95 6.20
CA GLU A 66 -3.19 -18.46 7.46
C GLU A 66 -2.40 -19.54 8.21
N TRP A 67 -2.82 -20.81 8.10
CA TRP A 67 -2.12 -21.93 8.73
C TRP A 67 -0.71 -22.18 8.17
N ALA A 68 -0.45 -21.76 6.93
CA ALA A 68 0.86 -21.87 6.29
C ALA A 68 1.86 -20.83 6.80
N VAL A 69 1.36 -19.72 7.34
CA VAL A 69 2.20 -18.65 7.88
C VAL A 69 2.55 -18.92 9.33
N GLY A 70 3.83 -19.11 9.63
CA GLY A 70 4.30 -19.41 10.98
C GLY A 70 4.43 -18.18 11.86
N SER A 71 5.57 -17.52 11.77
CA SER A 71 5.89 -16.35 12.58
C SER A 71 5.60 -15.05 11.82
N LYS A 72 4.82 -14.15 12.43
CA LYS A 72 4.59 -12.78 11.89
C LYS A 72 5.78 -11.84 12.18
N LYS A 73 6.67 -12.20 13.12
CA LYS A 73 7.84 -11.40 13.48
C LYS A 73 8.88 -11.47 12.35
N GLY A 74 9.25 -10.30 11.82
CA GLY A 74 10.24 -10.18 10.75
C GLY A 74 9.75 -10.57 9.35
N CYS A 75 8.49 -10.95 9.17
CA CYS A 75 7.89 -11.18 7.86
C CYS A 75 7.62 -9.83 7.17
N LYS A 76 8.16 -9.65 5.98
CA LYS A 76 7.87 -8.50 5.10
C LYS A 76 6.65 -8.74 4.18
N CYS A 77 5.78 -9.66 4.55
CA CYS A 77 4.64 -10.07 3.73
C CYS A 77 3.67 -8.93 3.45
N LYS A 78 3.44 -8.05 4.44
CA LYS A 78 2.59 -6.87 4.26
C LYS A 78 3.21 -5.85 3.32
N ASP A 79 4.52 -5.60 3.44
CA ASP A 79 5.23 -4.66 2.57
C ASP A 79 5.18 -5.15 1.11
N ILE A 80 5.40 -6.45 0.90
CA ILE A 80 5.28 -7.08 -0.42
C ILE A 80 3.85 -6.95 -0.94
N GLN A 81 2.84 -7.25 -0.13
CA GLN A 81 1.42 -7.13 -0.51
C GLN A 81 1.07 -5.72 -0.95
N GLU A 82 1.46 -4.70 -0.17
CA GLU A 82 1.24 -3.30 -0.52
C GLU A 82 1.95 -2.90 -1.81
N GLN A 83 3.15 -3.40 -2.03
CA GLN A 83 3.93 -3.12 -3.23
C GLN A 83 3.30 -3.75 -4.47
N LEU A 84 2.80 -4.98 -4.38
CA LEU A 84 2.05 -5.65 -5.45
C LEU A 84 0.75 -4.91 -5.79
N ASN A 85 0.04 -4.42 -4.76
CA ASN A 85 -1.17 -3.63 -4.94
C ASN A 85 -0.88 -2.28 -5.64
N ARG A 86 0.30 -1.69 -5.41
CA ARG A 86 0.71 -0.45 -6.09
C ARG A 86 1.06 -0.65 -7.57
N TRP A 87 1.67 -1.78 -7.89
CA TRP A 87 2.08 -2.06 -9.26
C TRP A 87 0.91 -2.48 -10.16
N GLY A 88 -0.14 -3.06 -9.57
CA GLY A 88 -1.25 -3.64 -10.33
C GLY A 88 -0.85 -4.91 -11.08
N SER A 89 -1.77 -5.46 -11.88
CA SER A 89 -1.54 -6.71 -12.62
C SER A 89 -0.40 -6.60 -13.63
N ASP A 90 -0.34 -5.54 -14.41
CA ASP A 90 0.67 -5.35 -15.46
C ASP A 90 2.06 -5.11 -14.86
N GLY A 91 2.15 -4.24 -13.85
CA GLY A 91 3.41 -3.99 -13.16
C GLY A 91 3.95 -5.20 -12.40
N CYS A 92 3.08 -6.08 -11.91
CA CYS A 92 3.46 -7.36 -11.30
C CYS A 92 3.97 -8.35 -12.36
N GLU A 93 3.39 -8.36 -13.55
CA GLU A 93 3.85 -9.21 -14.64
C GLU A 93 5.25 -8.83 -15.13
N GLU A 94 5.51 -7.53 -15.31
CA GLU A 94 6.84 -7.02 -15.67
C GLU A 94 7.91 -7.36 -14.63
N ARG A 95 7.54 -7.41 -13.35
CA ARG A 95 8.46 -7.67 -12.21
C ARG A 95 8.29 -9.06 -11.62
N PHE A 96 7.78 -9.99 -12.41
CA PHE A 96 7.43 -11.34 -11.96
C PHE A 96 8.59 -12.05 -11.25
N ASP A 97 9.78 -12.07 -11.85
CA ASP A 97 10.94 -12.75 -11.27
C ASP A 97 11.41 -12.09 -9.97
N TRP A 98 11.34 -10.77 -9.87
CA TRP A 98 11.64 -10.06 -8.62
C TRP A 98 10.67 -10.47 -7.50
N ILE A 99 9.38 -10.57 -7.80
CA ILE A 99 8.35 -10.99 -6.84
C ILE A 99 8.65 -12.40 -6.35
N VAL A 100 8.94 -13.31 -7.27
CA VAL A 100 9.28 -14.72 -6.97
C VAL A 100 10.49 -14.79 -6.03
N GLN A 101 11.55 -14.05 -6.31
CA GLN A 101 12.74 -14.03 -5.46
C GLN A 101 12.47 -13.47 -4.07
N LYS A 102 11.69 -12.39 -3.97
CA LYS A 102 11.30 -11.81 -2.68
C LYS A 102 10.46 -12.76 -1.85
N MET A 103 9.48 -13.42 -2.45
CA MET A 103 8.62 -14.39 -1.76
C MET A 103 9.39 -15.65 -1.36
N LYS A 104 10.30 -16.13 -2.20
CA LYS A 104 11.20 -17.24 -1.88
C LYS A 104 12.02 -16.95 -0.61
N GLY A 105 12.50 -15.72 -0.46
CA GLY A 105 13.19 -15.25 0.74
C GLY A 105 12.34 -15.31 2.03
N GLN A 106 11.00 -15.29 1.92
CA GLN A 106 10.09 -15.40 3.04
C GLN A 106 9.76 -16.85 3.45
N LYS A 107 10.26 -17.84 2.73
CA LYS A 107 10.05 -19.27 2.98
C LYS A 107 10.35 -19.68 4.45
N ARG A 108 11.35 -19.07 5.06
CA ARG A 108 11.74 -19.30 6.46
C ARG A 108 10.65 -18.98 7.48
N HIS A 109 9.66 -18.15 7.10
CA HIS A 109 8.53 -17.78 7.95
C HIS A 109 7.32 -18.71 7.79
N LEU A 110 7.41 -19.72 6.92
CA LEU A 110 6.38 -20.74 6.76
C LEU A 110 6.44 -21.77 7.88
N ARG A 111 5.30 -22.39 8.18
CA ARG A 111 5.20 -23.40 9.23
C ARG A 111 5.70 -24.77 8.80
N GLY A 112 6.37 -25.45 9.71
CA GLY A 112 6.66 -26.89 9.64
C GLY A 112 7.44 -27.29 8.40
N ALA A 113 6.93 -28.32 7.71
CA ALA A 113 7.55 -28.88 6.52
C ALA A 113 7.69 -27.89 5.35
N LEU A 114 6.82 -26.87 5.27
CA LEU A 114 6.86 -25.87 4.20
C LEU A 114 8.13 -25.02 4.23
N SER A 115 8.66 -24.75 5.43
CA SER A 115 9.93 -24.00 5.57
C SER A 115 11.14 -24.81 5.11
N LYS A 116 11.04 -26.16 5.09
CA LYS A 116 12.10 -27.11 4.72
C LYS A 116 12.02 -27.58 3.26
N LEU A 117 11.03 -27.10 2.48
CA LEU A 117 10.92 -27.46 1.07
C LEU A 117 12.19 -27.10 0.30
N PRO A 118 12.64 -27.93 -0.66
CA PRO A 118 13.69 -27.56 -1.59
C PRO A 118 13.35 -26.24 -2.31
N ASP A 119 14.36 -25.43 -2.58
CA ASP A 119 14.16 -24.11 -3.18
C ASP A 119 13.50 -24.17 -4.56
N SER A 120 13.79 -25.21 -5.34
CA SER A 120 13.16 -25.44 -6.65
C SER A 120 11.65 -25.67 -6.54
N ILE A 121 11.21 -26.45 -5.56
CA ILE A 121 9.79 -26.73 -5.32
C ILE A 121 9.10 -25.50 -4.77
N ALA A 122 9.73 -24.80 -3.83
CA ALA A 122 9.23 -23.55 -3.29
C ALA A 122 9.06 -22.49 -4.38
N GLU A 123 10.02 -22.36 -5.28
CA GLU A 123 9.99 -21.43 -6.40
C GLU A 123 8.83 -21.75 -7.36
N CYS A 124 8.66 -23.03 -7.71
CA CYS A 124 7.57 -23.48 -8.58
C CYS A 124 6.21 -23.12 -7.97
N GLY A 125 6.03 -23.38 -6.68
CA GLY A 125 4.81 -23.02 -5.93
C GLY A 125 4.55 -21.51 -5.91
N VAL A 126 5.58 -20.71 -5.66
CA VAL A 126 5.48 -19.24 -5.66
C VAL A 126 5.12 -18.73 -7.06
N ARG A 127 5.76 -19.21 -8.11
CA ARG A 127 5.45 -18.85 -9.50
C ARG A 127 3.99 -19.14 -9.84
N TYR A 128 3.47 -20.27 -9.43
CA TYR A 128 2.06 -20.62 -9.61
C TYR A 128 1.13 -19.66 -8.87
N LEU A 129 1.40 -19.39 -7.60
CA LEU A 129 0.58 -18.50 -6.77
C LEU A 129 0.54 -17.07 -7.32
N VAL A 130 1.69 -16.54 -7.72
CA VAL A 130 1.77 -15.18 -8.30
C VAL A 130 1.01 -15.08 -9.62
N ARG A 131 1.17 -16.05 -10.52
CA ARG A 131 0.40 -16.09 -11.79
C ARG A 131 -1.10 -16.17 -11.54
N LYS A 132 -1.51 -17.01 -10.58
CA LYS A 132 -2.92 -17.15 -10.20
C LYS A 132 -3.47 -15.84 -9.60
N ALA A 133 -2.71 -15.17 -8.76
CA ALA A 133 -3.10 -13.89 -8.18
C ALA A 133 -3.27 -12.79 -9.25
N ILE A 134 -2.34 -12.70 -10.21
CA ILE A 134 -2.42 -11.76 -11.33
C ILE A 134 -3.68 -12.06 -12.17
N LYS A 135 -3.92 -13.33 -12.48
CA LYS A 135 -5.12 -13.74 -13.23
C LYS A 135 -6.40 -13.38 -12.48
N MET A 136 -6.49 -13.67 -11.18
CA MET A 136 -7.65 -13.34 -10.34
C MET A 136 -7.90 -11.83 -10.26
N SER A 137 -6.85 -11.02 -10.27
CA SER A 137 -7.00 -9.55 -10.25
C SER A 137 -7.53 -8.99 -11.57
N ARG A 138 -7.27 -9.67 -12.70
CA ARG A 138 -7.77 -9.28 -14.03
C ARG A 138 -9.21 -9.72 -14.30
N GLU A 139 -9.68 -10.77 -13.62
CA GLU A 139 -11.02 -11.33 -13.80
C GLU A 139 -12.11 -10.58 -13.00
N LYS A 140 -11.75 -9.56 -12.24
CA LYS A 140 -12.66 -8.67 -11.51
C LYS A 140 -12.89 -7.38 -12.27
#